data_eaf2bd004e5bce95faf45a860cade910
#
_entry.id   eaf2bd004e5bce95faf45a860cade910
#
_cell.length_a   1.000
_cell.length_b   1.000
_cell.length_c   1.000
_cell.angle_alpha   90.00
_cell.angle_beta   90.00
_cell.angle_gamma   90.00
#
_symmetry.space_group_name_H-M   'P 1'
#
loop_
_entity.id
_entity.type
_entity.pdbx_description
1 polymer ?
#
loop_
_entity_poly.entity_id
_entity_poly.type
_entity_poly.pdbx_seq_one_letter_code
_entity_poly.pdbx_strand_id
1 'polypeptide(L)' 'MKPLRPIRVDWEDSASMARWIQPEELSGFGRCAFIVSSVGFLVYEDKRAIVLAGQQNAEGWFGNLQRIPKPMIRKRT' A
#
# COMPACT_ATOMS: atom_id res chain seq x y z
N MET A 1 -13.67 24.15 -0.84
CA MET A 1 -12.97 22.88 -1.02
C MET A 1 -13.07 22.05 0.27
N LYS A 2 -13.51 20.82 0.17
CA LYS A 2 -13.55 19.97 1.35
C LYS A 2 -12.13 19.61 1.78
N PRO A 3 -11.82 19.69 3.08
CA PRO A 3 -10.51 19.22 3.54
C PRO A 3 -10.37 17.72 3.31
N LEU A 4 -9.19 17.32 2.87
CA LEU A 4 -8.87 15.92 2.71
C LEU A 4 -8.60 15.32 4.09
N ARG A 5 -9.10 14.10 4.30
CA ARG A 5 -8.84 13.36 5.54
C ARG A 5 -7.86 12.24 5.24
N PRO A 6 -6.85 12.06 6.08
CA PRO A 6 -5.96 10.93 5.91
C PRO A 6 -6.68 9.64 6.29
N ILE A 7 -6.34 8.57 5.57
CA ILE A 7 -6.79 7.22 5.91
C ILE A 7 -5.58 6.34 6.11
N ARG A 8 -5.76 5.27 6.85
CA ARG A 8 -4.76 4.22 7.00
C ARG A 8 -5.20 3.00 6.22
N VAL A 9 -4.28 2.43 5.46
CA VAL A 9 -4.53 1.22 4.69
C VAL A 9 -3.49 0.17 5.10
N ASP A 10 -3.96 -0.97 5.58
CA ASP A 10 -3.11 -2.13 5.82
C ASP A 10 -3.24 -3.02 4.60
N TRP A 11 -2.12 -3.32 3.95
CA TRP A 11 -2.13 -4.06 2.71
C TRP A 11 -0.95 -5.02 2.64
N GLU A 12 -1.11 -6.07 1.84
CA GLU A 12 -0.10 -7.09 1.69
C GLU A 12 0.79 -6.76 0.49
N ASP A 13 2.06 -6.52 0.77
CA ASP A 13 3.04 -6.21 -0.25
C ASP A 13 3.73 -7.49 -0.70
N SER A 14 4.35 -7.43 -1.87
CA SER A 14 5.20 -8.50 -2.35
C SER A 14 6.50 -8.51 -1.55
N ALA A 15 7.12 -9.69 -1.49
CA ALA A 15 8.39 -9.86 -0.81
C ALA A 15 9.38 -10.53 -1.74
N SER A 16 10.65 -10.23 -1.55
CA SER A 16 11.71 -10.87 -2.32
C SER A 16 12.85 -11.27 -1.38
N MET A 17 13.63 -12.26 -1.82
CA MET A 17 14.77 -12.73 -1.05
C MET A 17 15.92 -12.95 -2.01
N ALA A 18 17.06 -12.30 -1.74
CA ALA A 18 18.21 -12.34 -2.63
C ALA A 18 19.17 -13.51 -2.33
N ARG A 19 19.10 -14.11 -1.14
CA ARG A 19 19.96 -15.23 -0.78
C ARG A 19 19.44 -16.56 -1.35
N TRP A 20 20.30 -17.53 -1.46
CA TRP A 20 19.90 -18.88 -1.79
C TRP A 20 19.15 -19.51 -0.62
N ILE A 21 18.12 -20.30 -0.94
CA ILE A 21 17.26 -20.92 0.07
C ILE A 21 17.07 -22.40 -0.26
N GLN A 22 17.06 -23.23 0.77
CA GLN A 22 16.86 -24.67 0.60
C GLN A 22 15.38 -24.96 0.31
N PRO A 23 15.09 -26.02 -0.47
CA PRO A 23 13.70 -26.33 -0.83
C PRO A 23 12.75 -26.46 0.35
N GLU A 24 13.20 -27.00 1.47
CA GLU A 24 12.36 -27.19 2.65
C GLU A 24 12.00 -25.87 3.34
N GLU A 25 12.68 -24.77 3.02
CA GLU A 25 12.36 -23.46 3.57
C GLU A 25 11.34 -22.69 2.72
N LEU A 26 11.03 -23.16 1.51
CA LEU A 26 10.21 -22.41 0.57
C LEU A 26 8.79 -22.18 1.08
N SER A 27 8.18 -23.17 1.74
CA SER A 27 6.82 -23.00 2.23
C SER A 27 6.74 -21.93 3.33
N GLY A 28 7.78 -21.83 4.18
CA GLY A 28 7.84 -20.80 5.19
C GLY A 28 7.87 -19.40 4.58
N PHE A 29 8.69 -19.21 3.56
CA PHE A 29 8.74 -17.93 2.85
C PHE A 29 7.42 -17.64 2.13
N GLY A 30 6.84 -18.65 1.48
CA GLY A 30 5.60 -18.50 0.72
C GLY A 30 4.39 -18.15 1.58
N ARG A 31 4.39 -18.56 2.86
CA ARG A 31 3.31 -18.24 3.80
C ARG A 31 3.49 -16.91 4.51
N CYS A 32 4.67 -16.31 4.37
CA CYS A 32 4.99 -15.07 5.05
C CYS A 32 4.22 -13.93 4.40
N ALA A 33 3.38 -13.25 5.17
CA ALA A 33 2.64 -12.09 4.68
C ALA A 33 3.37 -10.83 5.13
N PHE A 34 3.70 -9.97 4.17
CA PHE A 34 4.30 -8.67 4.47
C PHE A 34 3.19 -7.63 4.49
N ILE A 35 2.75 -7.29 5.69
CA ILE A 35 1.70 -6.30 5.87
C ILE A 35 2.34 -4.95 6.07
N VAL A 36 1.95 -4.00 5.22
CA VAL A 36 2.43 -2.63 5.26
C VAL A 36 1.25 -1.75 5.65
N SER A 37 1.50 -0.84 6.56
CA SER A 37 0.52 0.17 6.93
C SER A 37 0.90 1.49 6.29
N SER A 38 0.06 1.97 5.39
CA SER A 38 0.27 3.24 4.70
C SER A 38 -0.78 4.24 5.15
N VAL A 39 -0.35 5.46 5.39
CA VAL A 39 -1.23 6.56 5.77
C VAL A 39 -1.09 7.67 4.74
N GLY A 40 -2.22 8.18 4.27
CA GLY A 40 -2.20 9.27 3.31
C GLY A 40 -3.61 9.71 2.96
N PHE A 41 -3.68 10.70 2.09
CA PHE A 41 -4.97 11.20 1.59
C PHE A 41 -5.42 10.33 0.43
N LEU A 42 -6.66 9.85 0.48
CA LEU A 42 -7.23 9.10 -0.64
C LEU A 42 -7.58 10.10 -1.74
N VAL A 43 -6.81 10.07 -2.83
CA VAL A 43 -6.96 11.05 -3.91
C VAL A 43 -7.52 10.46 -5.20
N TYR A 44 -7.54 9.13 -5.31
CA TYR A 44 -8.08 8.44 -6.47
C TYR A 44 -8.48 7.03 -6.08
N GLU A 45 -9.54 6.55 -6.69
CA GLU A 45 -9.99 5.17 -6.51
C GLU A 45 -10.75 4.71 -7.75
N ASP A 46 -10.46 3.50 -8.20
CA ASP A 46 -11.22 2.82 -9.23
C ASP A 46 -11.43 1.35 -8.84
N LYS A 47 -11.86 0.53 -9.77
CA LYS A 47 -12.12 -0.90 -9.50
C LYS A 47 -10.88 -1.68 -9.15
N ARG A 48 -9.70 -1.21 -9.55
CA ARG A 48 -8.45 -1.96 -9.45
C ARG A 48 -7.58 -1.52 -8.29
N ALA A 49 -7.60 -0.23 -7.97
CA ALA A 49 -6.63 0.32 -7.05
C ALA A 49 -7.16 1.58 -6.37
N ILE A 50 -6.47 1.92 -5.30
CA ILE A 50 -6.57 3.25 -4.69
C ILE A 50 -5.23 3.95 -4.83
N VAL A 51 -5.25 5.28 -4.75
CA VAL A 51 -4.03 6.08 -4.69
C VAL A 51 -4.06 6.94 -3.45
N LEU A 52 -3.02 6.84 -2.64
CA LEU A 52 -2.81 7.70 -1.48
C LEU A 52 -1.75 8.72 -1.81
N ALA A 53 -1.97 9.96 -1.37
CA ALA A 53 -0.97 11.01 -1.44
C ALA A 53 -0.47 11.32 -0.04
N GLY A 54 0.85 11.47 0.08
CA GLY A 54 1.46 11.82 1.37
C GLY A 54 1.46 13.30 1.66
N GLN A 55 1.24 14.12 0.64
CA GLN A 55 1.30 15.58 0.79
C GLN A 55 0.51 16.27 -0.30
N GLN A 56 0.13 17.51 -0.01
CA GLN A 56 -0.50 18.41 -0.97
C GLN A 56 0.11 19.80 -0.78
N ASN A 57 0.45 20.47 -1.87
CA ASN A 57 1.00 21.81 -1.78
C ASN A 57 -0.11 22.87 -1.79
N ALA A 58 0.29 24.15 -1.67
CA ALA A 58 -0.67 25.25 -1.60
C ALA A 58 -1.46 25.44 -2.90
N GLU A 59 -0.95 24.95 -4.02
CA GLU A 59 -1.63 25.02 -5.31
C GLU A 59 -2.60 23.87 -5.53
N GLY A 60 -2.67 22.92 -4.59
CA GLY A 60 -3.55 21.77 -4.68
C GLY A 60 -2.95 20.56 -5.37
N TRP A 61 -1.66 20.57 -5.68
CA TRP A 61 -0.98 19.44 -6.32
C TRP A 61 -0.60 18.41 -5.26
N PHE A 62 -0.63 17.13 -5.65
CA PHE A 62 -0.34 16.03 -4.75
C PHE A 62 1.07 15.48 -4.98
N GLY A 63 1.72 15.06 -3.90
CA GLY A 63 3.04 14.45 -3.94
C GLY A 63 3.10 13.20 -3.09
N ASN A 64 4.20 12.44 -3.26
CA ASN A 64 4.40 11.16 -2.58
C ASN A 64 3.22 10.22 -2.80
N LEU A 65 2.97 9.92 -4.07
CA LEU A 65 1.85 9.07 -4.45
C LEU A 65 2.19 7.60 -4.28
N GLN A 66 1.23 6.84 -3.76
CA GLN A 66 1.34 5.40 -3.64
C GLN A 66 0.08 4.76 -4.19
N ARG A 67 0.26 3.89 -5.19
CA ARG A 67 -0.83 3.11 -5.75
C ARG A 67 -0.89 1.75 -5.08
N ILE A 68 -2.04 1.42 -4.53
CA ILE A 68 -2.23 0.14 -3.83
C ILE A 68 -3.31 -0.65 -4.56
N PRO A 69 -2.98 -1.84 -5.10
CA PRO A 69 -3.99 -2.69 -5.73
C PRO A 69 -5.04 -3.16 -4.72
N LYS A 70 -6.30 -3.05 -5.09
CA LYS A 70 -7.41 -3.41 -4.18
C LYS A 70 -7.35 -4.84 -3.67
N PRO A 71 -6.97 -5.85 -4.47
CA PRO A 71 -6.87 -7.22 -3.95
C PRO A 71 -5.86 -7.38 -2.82
N MET A 72 -4.91 -6.47 -2.70
CA MET A 72 -3.88 -6.53 -1.67
C MET A 72 -4.32 -5.87 -0.36
N ILE A 73 -5.40 -5.10 -0.38
CA ILE A 73 -5.85 -4.36 0.80
C ILE A 73 -6.51 -5.34 1.78
N ARG A 74 -6.10 -5.27 3.04
CA ARG A 74 -6.65 -6.09 4.13
C ARG A 74 -7.58 -5.30 5.01
N LYS A 75 -7.29 -4.02 5.22
CA LYS A 75 -8.10 -3.16 6.07
C LYS A 75 -7.85 -1.71 5.72
N ARG A 76 -8.89 -0.89 5.77
CA ARG A 76 -8.70 0.58 5.71
C ARG A 76 -9.59 1.27 6.75
N THR A 77 -9.02 2.30 7.34
CA THR A 77 -9.70 3.08 8.38
C THR A 77 -9.54 4.60 8.17
#